data_ce7bcedef12b29bdce14431caa9e82e5
#
_entry.id   ce7bcedef12b29bdce14431caa9e82e5
#
_cell.length_a   1.000
_cell.length_b   1.000
_cell.length_c   1.000
_cell.angle_alpha   90.00
_cell.angle_beta   90.00
_cell.angle_gamma   90.00
#
_symmetry.space_group_name_H-M   'P 1'
#
loop_
_entity.id
_entity.type
_entity.pdbx_description
1 polymer ?
#
loop_
_entity_poly.entity_id
_entity_poly.type
_entity_poly.pdbx_seq_one_letter_code
_entity_poly.pdbx_strand_id
1 'polypeptide(L)'
;MSERMLNLKQAAEHVHMDVNELRHFAQRGEVEALERGSDWLFDHRALDEWAQRNLLSAGKRELKRQHSLIMDECRRASRAGWGVAELLRTDAVDLSLGAKAKAGILRDMTDLAGRTGAVYDTDALFKELTAREEAASTAIGEGVALLHPRFHDPYLFEETFVAYGRSERAVFFGAPDGEGTRHFFLICSTDHETHLHILARLAMLAHGTDLLEKLETVEDSDALVAAVAECEKEYEG
;
A
#
# COMPACT_ATOMS: atom_id res chain seq x y z
N MET A 1 -11.92 6.29 -22.07
CA MET A 1 -10.46 6.02 -22.02
C MET A 1 -10.27 4.56 -22.37
N SER A 2 -9.36 4.23 -23.29
CA SER A 2 -9.19 2.85 -23.78
C SER A 2 -8.73 1.96 -22.62
N GLU A 3 -9.54 0.96 -22.30
CA GLU A 3 -9.17 -0.12 -21.37
C GLU A 3 -7.93 -0.80 -21.94
N ARG A 4 -6.81 -0.69 -21.22
CA ARG A 4 -5.56 -1.34 -21.64
C ARG A 4 -5.61 -2.79 -21.21
N MET A 5 -5.91 -3.67 -22.17
CA MET A 5 -5.87 -5.12 -21.94
C MET A 5 -4.44 -5.63 -22.03
N LEU A 6 -4.04 -6.42 -21.03
CA LEU A 6 -2.74 -7.08 -20.97
C LEU A 6 -2.92 -8.56 -21.29
N ASN A 7 -2.00 -9.14 -22.08
CA ASN A 7 -1.94 -10.59 -22.20
C ASN A 7 -1.32 -11.21 -20.94
N LEU A 8 -1.39 -12.53 -20.79
CA LEU A 8 -0.95 -13.23 -19.58
C LEU A 8 0.51 -12.91 -19.20
N LYS A 9 1.43 -12.81 -20.19
CA LYS A 9 2.83 -12.49 -19.92
C LYS A 9 3.00 -11.06 -19.44
N GLN A 10 2.38 -10.11 -20.14
CA GLN A 10 2.39 -8.70 -19.75
C GLN A 10 1.75 -8.48 -18.37
N ALA A 11 0.65 -9.19 -18.09
CA ALA A 11 -0.02 -9.13 -16.80
C ALA A 11 0.87 -9.67 -15.65
N ALA A 12 1.55 -10.79 -15.88
CA ALA A 12 2.47 -11.38 -14.89
C ALA A 12 3.69 -10.48 -14.63
N GLU A 13 4.27 -9.89 -15.69
CA GLU A 13 5.33 -8.89 -15.55
C GLU A 13 4.84 -7.67 -14.77
N HIS A 14 3.64 -7.18 -15.05
CA HIS A 14 3.06 -6.01 -14.43
C HIS A 14 2.82 -6.17 -12.91
N VAL A 15 2.43 -7.36 -12.45
CA VAL A 15 2.19 -7.63 -11.02
C VAL A 15 3.33 -8.39 -10.34
N HIS A 16 4.50 -8.48 -11.01
CA HIS A 16 5.72 -9.14 -10.52
C HIS A 16 5.48 -10.57 -10.02
N MET A 17 4.74 -11.35 -10.82
CA MET A 17 4.35 -12.72 -10.50
C MET A 17 4.82 -13.71 -11.57
N ASP A 18 5.01 -14.98 -11.19
CA ASP A 18 5.25 -16.03 -12.17
C ASP A 18 4.05 -16.24 -13.11
N VAL A 19 4.31 -16.39 -14.41
CA VAL A 19 3.28 -16.51 -15.46
C VAL A 19 2.34 -17.70 -15.21
N ASN A 20 2.86 -18.83 -14.71
CA ASN A 20 2.04 -20.00 -14.43
C ASN A 20 1.19 -19.81 -13.18
N GLU A 21 1.72 -19.09 -12.21
CA GLU A 21 0.99 -18.74 -10.99
C GLU A 21 -0.19 -17.82 -11.31
N LEU A 22 0.01 -16.73 -12.07
CA LEU A 22 -1.09 -15.87 -12.49
C LEU A 22 -2.13 -16.62 -13.33
N ARG A 23 -1.68 -17.54 -14.20
CA ARG A 23 -2.58 -18.42 -14.95
C ARG A 23 -3.44 -19.29 -14.01
N HIS A 24 -2.87 -19.83 -12.95
CA HIS A 24 -3.63 -20.61 -11.97
C HIS A 24 -4.68 -19.77 -11.24
N PHE A 25 -4.39 -18.52 -10.88
CA PHE A 25 -5.36 -17.60 -10.32
C PHE A 25 -6.50 -17.31 -11.31
N ALA A 26 -6.18 -17.08 -12.58
CA ALA A 26 -7.18 -16.87 -13.63
C ALA A 26 -8.08 -18.10 -13.84
N GLN A 27 -7.49 -19.30 -13.90
CA GLN A 27 -8.23 -20.57 -14.05
C GLN A 27 -9.18 -20.86 -12.88
N ARG A 28 -8.85 -20.40 -11.66
CA ARG A 28 -9.72 -20.53 -10.48
C ARG A 28 -10.73 -19.41 -10.33
N GLY A 29 -10.69 -18.40 -11.24
CA GLY A 29 -11.56 -17.23 -11.16
C GLY A 29 -11.23 -16.30 -9.98
N GLU A 30 -10.03 -16.38 -9.42
CA GLU A 30 -9.58 -15.54 -8.30
C GLU A 30 -9.08 -14.17 -8.77
N VAL A 31 -8.67 -14.05 -10.04
CA VAL A 31 -8.39 -12.80 -10.74
C VAL A 31 -9.33 -12.68 -11.93
N GLU A 32 -9.87 -11.48 -12.14
CA GLU A 32 -10.75 -11.20 -13.28
C GLU A 32 -9.95 -11.21 -14.57
N ALA A 33 -10.31 -12.13 -15.50
CA ALA A 33 -9.65 -12.28 -16.77
C ALA A 33 -10.62 -12.83 -17.83
N LEU A 34 -10.42 -12.42 -19.08
CA LEU A 34 -11.16 -12.90 -20.24
C LEU A 34 -10.37 -14.00 -20.94
N GLU A 35 -10.93 -15.20 -20.99
CA GLU A 35 -10.36 -16.29 -21.77
C GLU A 35 -10.64 -16.08 -23.28
N ARG A 36 -9.58 -16.02 -24.10
CA ARG A 36 -9.69 -15.88 -25.54
C ARG A 36 -8.87 -16.97 -26.26
N GLY A 37 -9.50 -18.11 -26.53
CA GLY A 37 -8.81 -19.26 -27.08
C GLY A 37 -7.85 -19.90 -26.08
N SER A 38 -6.56 -19.86 -26.37
CA SER A 38 -5.49 -20.34 -25.48
C SER A 38 -4.89 -19.23 -24.60
N ASP A 39 -5.32 -17.98 -24.79
CA ASP A 39 -4.77 -16.81 -24.13
C ASP A 39 -5.74 -16.21 -23.09
N TRP A 40 -5.16 -15.56 -22.10
CA TRP A 40 -5.86 -14.78 -21.08
C TRP A 40 -5.61 -13.30 -21.30
N LEU A 41 -6.67 -12.49 -21.19
CA LEU A 41 -6.61 -11.03 -21.24
C LEU A 41 -7.08 -10.46 -19.93
N PHE A 42 -6.32 -9.54 -19.38
CA PHE A 42 -6.55 -8.89 -18.09
C PHE A 42 -6.79 -7.41 -18.30
N ASP A 43 -7.84 -6.87 -17.70
CA ASP A 43 -7.98 -5.42 -17.57
C ASP A 43 -6.92 -4.90 -16.59
N HIS A 44 -6.17 -3.89 -17.00
CA HIS A 44 -5.06 -3.35 -16.23
C HIS A 44 -5.48 -2.89 -14.83
N ARG A 45 -6.63 -2.21 -14.71
CA ARG A 45 -7.11 -1.68 -13.43
C ARG A 45 -7.63 -2.78 -12.50
N ALA A 46 -8.39 -3.72 -13.04
CA ALA A 46 -8.86 -4.87 -12.27
C ALA A 46 -7.70 -5.72 -11.76
N LEU A 47 -6.64 -5.85 -12.56
CA LEU A 47 -5.41 -6.54 -12.18
C LEU A 47 -4.66 -5.82 -11.06
N ASP A 48 -4.57 -4.49 -11.10
CA ASP A 48 -3.96 -3.67 -10.04
C ASP A 48 -4.70 -3.84 -8.71
N GLU A 49 -6.02 -3.73 -8.73
CA GLU A 49 -6.86 -3.93 -7.53
C GLU A 49 -6.70 -5.35 -6.96
N TRP A 50 -6.64 -6.33 -7.83
CA TRP A 50 -6.44 -7.72 -7.42
C TRP A 50 -5.05 -7.91 -6.79
N ALA A 51 -3.98 -7.38 -7.41
CA ALA A 51 -2.62 -7.49 -6.92
C ALA A 51 -2.47 -6.88 -5.52
N GLN A 52 -3.02 -5.69 -5.31
CA GLN A 52 -3.03 -5.01 -4.00
C GLN A 52 -3.77 -5.84 -2.94
N ARG A 53 -4.97 -6.37 -3.27
CA ARG A 53 -5.74 -7.22 -2.35
C ARG A 53 -5.02 -8.52 -2.04
N ASN A 54 -4.46 -9.15 -3.05
CA ASN A 54 -3.72 -10.39 -2.91
C ASN A 54 -2.48 -10.19 -2.01
N LEU A 55 -1.74 -9.10 -2.19
CA LEU A 55 -0.60 -8.73 -1.37
C LEU A 55 -1.01 -8.55 0.11
N LEU A 56 -2.05 -7.77 0.38
CA LEU A 56 -2.49 -7.48 1.75
C LEU A 56 -3.10 -8.70 2.45
N SER A 57 -3.67 -9.65 1.71
CA SER A 57 -4.21 -10.90 2.24
C SER A 57 -3.18 -12.02 2.34
N ALA A 58 -1.97 -11.82 1.81
CA ALA A 58 -0.92 -12.84 1.78
C ALA A 58 -0.37 -13.13 3.18
N GLY A 59 -0.17 -14.40 3.50
CA GLY A 59 0.55 -14.79 4.72
C GLY A 59 2.03 -14.37 4.67
N LYS A 60 2.68 -14.24 5.83
CA LYS A 60 4.08 -13.76 5.98
C LYS A 60 5.07 -14.38 4.96
N ARG A 61 4.96 -15.67 4.67
CA ARG A 61 5.85 -16.36 3.74
C ARG A 61 5.65 -15.92 2.29
N GLU A 62 4.41 -15.78 1.87
CA GLU A 62 4.04 -15.35 0.52
C GLU A 62 4.37 -13.87 0.31
N LEU A 63 4.08 -13.03 1.29
CA LEU A 63 4.43 -11.62 1.30
C LEU A 63 5.95 -11.42 1.13
N LYS A 64 6.76 -12.21 1.85
CA LYS A 64 8.23 -12.19 1.71
C LYS A 64 8.69 -12.59 0.31
N ARG A 65 8.06 -13.59 -0.29
CA ARG A 65 8.37 -14.05 -1.65
C ARG A 65 8.04 -12.98 -2.70
N GLN A 66 6.85 -12.40 -2.63
CA GLN A 66 6.41 -11.35 -3.56
C GLN A 66 7.30 -10.11 -3.44
N HIS A 67 7.60 -9.68 -2.22
CA HIS A 67 8.52 -8.57 -2.00
C HIS A 67 9.92 -8.82 -2.59
N SER A 68 10.46 -10.04 -2.46
CA SER A 68 11.75 -10.39 -3.05
C SER A 68 11.75 -10.24 -4.58
N LEU A 69 10.66 -10.62 -5.25
CA LEU A 69 10.53 -10.45 -6.71
C LEU A 69 10.48 -8.98 -7.11
N ILE A 70 9.70 -8.16 -6.39
CA ILE A 70 9.62 -6.71 -6.61
C ILE A 70 11.00 -6.07 -6.40
N MET A 71 11.71 -6.44 -5.32
CA MET A 71 13.04 -5.90 -5.02
C MET A 71 14.09 -6.27 -6.07
N ASP A 72 14.05 -7.48 -6.61
CA ASP A 72 14.99 -7.90 -7.68
C ASP A 72 14.77 -7.07 -8.95
N GLU A 73 13.56 -6.67 -9.23
CA GLU A 73 13.22 -5.82 -10.37
C GLU A 73 13.60 -4.35 -10.11
N CYS A 74 13.30 -3.82 -8.95
CA CYS A 74 13.74 -2.48 -8.52
C CYS A 74 15.28 -2.36 -8.57
N ARG A 75 16.02 -3.38 -8.15
CA ARG A 75 17.49 -3.42 -8.27
C ARG A 75 17.97 -3.39 -9.71
N ARG A 76 17.32 -4.14 -10.61
CA ARG A 76 17.65 -4.15 -12.05
C ARG A 76 17.40 -2.79 -12.71
N ALA A 77 16.35 -2.08 -12.27
CA ALA A 77 16.00 -0.75 -12.76
C ALA A 77 16.86 0.38 -12.17
N SER A 78 17.93 0.09 -11.39
CA SER A 78 18.74 1.08 -10.65
C SER A 78 17.93 1.95 -9.68
N ARG A 79 16.76 1.50 -9.29
CA ARG A 79 15.90 2.12 -8.25
C ARG A 79 16.15 1.49 -6.88
N ALA A 80 17.39 1.00 -6.68
CA ALA A 80 17.77 0.25 -5.50
C ALA A 80 17.72 1.11 -4.24
N GLY A 81 17.02 0.60 -3.24
CA GLY A 81 17.30 0.89 -1.85
C GLY A 81 16.43 1.95 -1.18
N TRP A 82 15.26 2.28 -1.71
CA TRP A 82 14.37 3.18 -0.97
C TRP A 82 13.67 2.40 0.14
N GLY A 83 14.15 2.60 1.37
CA GLY A 83 13.43 2.20 2.56
C GLY A 83 12.17 3.06 2.70
N VAL A 84 11.14 2.53 3.36
CA VAL A 84 9.94 3.31 3.70
C VAL A 84 10.30 4.51 4.58
N ALA A 85 11.32 4.37 5.43
CA ALA A 85 11.82 5.44 6.27
C ALA A 85 12.27 6.68 5.48
N GLU A 86 12.87 6.49 4.28
CA GLU A 86 13.29 7.59 3.42
C GLU A 86 12.12 8.30 2.73
N LEU A 87 10.98 7.61 2.59
CA LEU A 87 9.75 8.12 1.98
C LEU A 87 8.79 8.74 3.00
N LEU A 88 9.01 8.50 4.30
CA LEU A 88 8.23 9.12 5.36
C LEU A 88 8.55 10.62 5.44
N ARG A 89 7.54 11.44 5.20
CA ARG A 89 7.67 12.90 5.30
C ARG A 89 7.37 13.35 6.71
N THR A 90 8.33 14.00 7.36
CA THR A 90 8.17 14.52 8.73
C THR A 90 7.11 15.62 8.85
N ASP A 91 6.84 16.36 7.77
CA ASP A 91 5.76 17.35 7.66
C ASP A 91 4.38 16.73 7.36
N ALA A 92 4.33 15.42 7.11
CA ALA A 92 3.12 14.62 6.91
C ALA A 92 2.92 13.58 8.02
N VAL A 93 3.24 13.94 9.25
CA VAL A 93 3.04 13.10 10.44
C VAL A 93 2.06 13.79 11.39
N ASP A 94 1.06 13.04 11.88
CA ASP A 94 0.15 13.46 12.92
C ASP A 94 -0.03 12.32 13.95
N LEU A 95 0.45 12.52 15.17
CA LEU A 95 0.44 11.54 16.25
C LEU A 95 -0.84 11.55 17.08
N SER A 96 -1.84 12.41 16.72
CA SER A 96 -3.05 12.63 17.51
C SER A 96 -4.29 12.93 16.66
N LEU A 97 -4.52 12.13 15.60
CA LEU A 97 -5.72 12.27 14.77
C LEU A 97 -6.99 12.25 15.61
N GLY A 98 -7.81 13.29 15.46
CA GLY A 98 -9.03 13.48 16.27
C GLY A 98 -10.25 12.71 15.76
N ALA A 99 -10.22 12.18 14.56
CA ALA A 99 -11.35 11.47 13.95
C ALA A 99 -11.69 10.17 14.70
N LYS A 100 -13.00 9.90 14.81
CA LYS A 100 -13.55 8.74 15.54
C LYS A 100 -14.23 7.73 14.63
N ALA A 101 -14.22 7.99 13.32
CA ALA A 101 -14.87 7.15 12.32
C ALA A 101 -14.00 7.09 11.05
N LYS A 102 -14.15 6.01 10.30
CA LYS A 102 -13.42 5.72 9.06
C LYS A 102 -13.37 6.92 8.10
N ALA A 103 -14.50 7.51 7.74
CA ALA A 103 -14.55 8.64 6.83
C ALA A 103 -13.79 9.87 7.34
N GLY A 104 -13.79 10.10 8.66
CA GLY A 104 -13.00 11.17 9.29
C GLY A 104 -11.49 10.90 9.18
N ILE A 105 -11.05 9.66 9.43
CA ILE A 105 -9.65 9.27 9.27
C ILE A 105 -9.19 9.48 7.82
N LEU A 106 -10.00 9.06 6.83
CA LEU A 106 -9.66 9.29 5.41
C LEU A 106 -9.54 10.79 5.10
N ARG A 107 -10.39 11.63 5.69
CA ARG A 107 -10.32 13.09 5.53
C ARG A 107 -9.06 13.65 6.20
N ASP A 108 -8.82 13.31 7.48
CA ASP A 108 -7.66 13.78 8.23
C ASP A 108 -6.36 13.42 7.53
N MET A 109 -6.23 12.19 7.02
CA MET A 109 -5.05 11.72 6.28
C MET A 109 -4.90 12.41 4.92
N THR A 110 -6.01 12.69 4.21
CA THR A 110 -5.99 13.48 2.98
C THR A 110 -5.49 14.90 3.24
N ASP A 111 -6.03 15.56 4.27
CA ASP A 111 -5.65 16.92 4.65
C ASP A 111 -4.19 16.98 5.10
N LEU A 112 -3.72 15.94 5.81
CA LEU A 112 -2.33 15.78 6.22
C LEU A 112 -1.39 15.69 5.01
N ALA A 113 -1.69 14.82 4.04
CA ALA A 113 -0.93 14.72 2.81
C ALA A 113 -0.97 16.02 1.99
N GLY A 114 -2.13 16.70 1.94
CA GLY A 114 -2.28 17.98 1.24
C GLY A 114 -1.41 19.11 1.77
N ARG A 115 -1.09 19.10 3.08
CA ARG A 115 -0.20 20.12 3.72
C ARG A 115 1.23 20.07 3.16
N THR A 116 1.66 18.94 2.62
CA THR A 116 3.00 18.80 2.03
C THR A 116 3.19 19.61 0.74
N GLY A 117 2.10 20.02 0.09
CA GLY A 117 2.11 20.65 -1.23
C GLY A 117 2.39 19.66 -2.38
N ALA A 118 2.70 18.39 -2.11
CA ALA A 118 3.00 17.36 -3.11
C ALA A 118 1.75 16.65 -3.67
N VAL A 119 0.56 17.04 -3.22
CA VAL A 119 -0.74 16.53 -3.73
C VAL A 119 -1.39 17.60 -4.59
N TYR A 120 -1.56 17.33 -5.89
CA TYR A 120 -2.12 18.31 -6.83
C TYR A 120 -3.64 18.53 -6.65
N ASP A 121 -4.37 17.49 -6.25
CA ASP A 121 -5.82 17.56 -6.04
C ASP A 121 -6.24 16.71 -4.81
N THR A 122 -6.44 17.37 -3.68
CA THR A 122 -6.83 16.72 -2.42
C THR A 122 -8.24 16.18 -2.46
N ASP A 123 -9.17 16.77 -3.21
CA ASP A 123 -10.53 16.25 -3.35
C ASP A 123 -10.55 14.98 -4.20
N ALA A 124 -9.74 14.92 -5.26
CA ALA A 124 -9.53 13.70 -6.02
C ALA A 124 -8.90 12.60 -5.14
N LEU A 125 -7.88 12.92 -4.36
CA LEU A 125 -7.26 11.97 -3.43
C LEU A 125 -8.29 11.41 -2.44
N PHE A 126 -9.07 12.27 -1.79
CA PHE A 126 -10.10 11.83 -0.84
C PHE A 126 -11.13 10.90 -1.48
N LYS A 127 -11.57 11.22 -2.70
CA LYS A 127 -12.50 10.41 -3.46
C LYS A 127 -11.93 9.03 -3.79
N GLU A 128 -10.67 8.96 -4.21
CA GLU A 128 -9.99 7.71 -4.54
C GLU A 128 -9.76 6.84 -3.29
N LEU A 129 -9.35 7.45 -2.16
CA LEU A 129 -9.22 6.76 -0.88
C LEU A 129 -10.56 6.18 -0.41
N THR A 130 -11.63 6.97 -0.52
CA THR A 130 -12.98 6.52 -0.16
C THR A 130 -13.42 5.35 -1.02
N ALA A 131 -13.28 5.48 -2.34
CA ALA A 131 -13.64 4.42 -3.29
C ALA A 131 -12.82 3.13 -3.07
N ARG A 132 -11.53 3.27 -2.70
CA ARG A 132 -10.67 2.12 -2.39
C ARG A 132 -11.13 1.41 -1.11
N GLU A 133 -11.42 2.17 -0.08
CA GLU A 133 -11.82 1.63 1.22
C GLU A 133 -13.23 1.02 1.20
N GLU A 134 -14.14 1.54 0.35
CA GLU A 134 -15.47 0.95 0.10
C GLU A 134 -15.38 -0.40 -0.63
N ALA A 135 -14.42 -0.57 -1.54
CA ALA A 135 -14.22 -1.83 -2.26
C ALA A 135 -13.72 -2.96 -1.35
N ALA A 136 -12.80 -2.67 -0.46
CA ALA A 136 -12.30 -3.59 0.58
C ALA A 136 -11.49 -2.79 1.60
N SER A 137 -11.56 -3.17 2.87
CA SER A 137 -10.76 -2.51 3.91
C SER A 137 -9.27 -2.57 3.61
N THR A 138 -8.59 -1.44 3.83
CA THR A 138 -7.12 -1.33 3.75
C THR A 138 -6.45 -1.64 5.08
N ALA A 139 -7.21 -1.95 6.12
CA ALA A 139 -6.67 -2.44 7.39
C ALA A 139 -6.14 -3.88 7.22
N ILE A 140 -4.93 -4.10 7.73
CA ILE A 140 -4.21 -5.37 7.61
C ILE A 140 -4.23 -6.20 8.90
N GLY A 141 -4.89 -5.71 9.95
CA GLY A 141 -4.89 -6.26 11.29
C GLY A 141 -3.85 -5.61 12.19
N GLU A 142 -3.78 -6.08 13.43
CA GLU A 142 -2.81 -5.60 14.43
C GLU A 142 -2.85 -4.06 14.64
N GLY A 143 -3.99 -3.43 14.39
CA GLY A 143 -4.18 -1.99 14.56
C GLY A 143 -3.64 -1.10 13.44
N VAL A 144 -3.27 -1.65 12.27
CA VAL A 144 -2.68 -0.93 11.14
C VAL A 144 -3.59 -0.90 9.92
N ALA A 145 -3.63 0.24 9.22
CA ALA A 145 -4.19 0.38 7.88
C ALA A 145 -3.18 1.00 6.92
N LEU A 146 -3.12 0.47 5.70
CA LEU A 146 -2.28 0.94 4.61
C LEU A 146 -3.15 1.63 3.56
N LEU A 147 -3.42 2.92 3.78
CA LEU A 147 -4.27 3.72 2.93
C LEU A 147 -3.57 4.03 1.60
N HIS A 148 -4.30 3.96 0.51
CA HIS A 148 -3.78 4.27 -0.82
C HIS A 148 -4.94 4.55 -1.79
N PRO A 149 -4.75 5.33 -2.86
CA PRO A 149 -5.76 5.55 -3.89
C PRO A 149 -6.19 4.23 -4.55
N ARG A 150 -7.44 4.19 -5.01
CA ARG A 150 -7.96 3.02 -5.72
C ARG A 150 -7.20 2.75 -7.01
N PHE A 151 -6.95 3.81 -7.77
CA PHE A 151 -6.22 3.73 -9.02
C PHE A 151 -4.96 4.57 -8.96
N HIS A 152 -3.93 4.05 -9.61
CA HIS A 152 -2.67 4.74 -9.74
C HIS A 152 -2.81 5.84 -10.81
N ASP A 153 -2.89 7.10 -10.36
CA ASP A 153 -2.85 8.27 -11.23
C ASP A 153 -1.49 8.98 -11.06
N PRO A 154 -0.60 8.89 -12.06
CA PRO A 154 0.73 9.52 -11.97
C PRO A 154 0.68 11.05 -11.90
N TYR A 155 -0.50 11.64 -12.14
CA TYR A 155 -0.70 13.09 -12.06
C TYR A 155 -1.34 13.56 -10.75
N LEU A 156 -1.55 12.66 -9.80
CA LEU A 156 -2.14 13.01 -8.50
C LEU A 156 -1.08 13.55 -7.53
N PHE A 157 0.17 13.09 -7.68
CA PHE A 157 1.28 13.41 -6.79
C PHE A 157 2.49 13.98 -7.56
N GLU A 158 3.17 14.95 -6.97
CA GLU A 158 4.44 15.49 -7.49
C GLU A 158 5.59 14.50 -7.30
N GLU A 159 5.61 13.83 -6.16
CA GLU A 159 6.63 12.85 -5.78
C GLU A 159 6.01 11.69 -5.01
N THR A 160 6.77 10.59 -4.88
CA THR A 160 6.38 9.48 -4.02
C THR A 160 6.75 9.78 -2.57
N PHE A 161 5.77 9.64 -1.66
CA PHE A 161 5.99 9.79 -0.22
C PHE A 161 4.98 8.97 0.60
N VAL A 162 5.25 8.82 1.88
CA VAL A 162 4.36 8.19 2.85
C VAL A 162 4.02 9.20 3.94
N ALA A 163 2.72 9.38 4.21
CA ALA A 163 2.23 10.11 5.37
C ALA A 163 1.83 9.12 6.48
N TYR A 164 1.90 9.55 7.73
CA TYR A 164 1.54 8.75 8.88
C TYR A 164 0.62 9.50 9.84
N GLY A 165 -0.43 8.80 10.29
CA GLY A 165 -1.34 9.28 11.31
C GLY A 165 -1.58 8.25 12.40
N ARG A 166 -1.57 8.66 13.68
CA ARG A 166 -1.98 7.84 14.82
C ARG A 166 -3.22 8.44 15.46
N SER A 167 -4.31 7.66 15.54
CA SER A 167 -5.51 8.11 16.22
C SER A 167 -5.39 7.95 17.74
N GLU A 168 -6.01 8.86 18.51
CA GLU A 168 -6.04 8.78 19.98
C GLU A 168 -6.72 7.50 20.47
N ARG A 169 -7.72 7.03 19.73
CA ARG A 169 -8.48 5.82 20.04
C ARG A 169 -8.57 4.93 18.83
N ALA A 170 -8.65 3.62 19.07
CA ALA A 170 -8.87 2.66 17.99
C ALA A 170 -10.20 2.96 17.26
N VAL A 171 -10.15 2.98 15.94
CA VAL A 171 -11.29 3.21 15.04
C VAL A 171 -11.65 1.90 14.37
N PHE A 172 -12.93 1.54 14.32
CA PHE A 172 -13.39 0.38 13.57
C PHE A 172 -13.20 0.64 12.07
N PHE A 173 -12.18 0.01 11.50
CA PHE A 173 -11.80 0.20 10.10
C PHE A 173 -12.13 -0.99 9.20
N GLY A 174 -12.50 -2.14 9.79
CA GLY A 174 -12.83 -3.38 9.07
C GLY A 174 -11.62 -4.28 8.89
N ALA A 175 -10.72 -4.27 9.86
CA ALA A 175 -9.56 -5.17 9.90
C ALA A 175 -9.98 -6.65 9.93
N PRO A 176 -9.19 -7.56 9.32
CA PRO A 176 -9.53 -8.99 9.23
C PRO A 176 -9.56 -9.72 10.58
N ASP A 177 -8.86 -9.19 11.59
CA ASP A 177 -8.87 -9.67 12.98
C ASP A 177 -10.07 -9.15 13.80
N GLY A 178 -10.87 -8.22 13.25
CA GLY A 178 -11.99 -7.58 13.91
C GLY A 178 -11.60 -6.50 14.93
N GLU A 179 -10.31 -6.24 15.09
CA GLU A 179 -9.80 -5.24 16.01
C GLU A 179 -9.88 -3.82 15.46
N GLY A 180 -9.76 -2.83 16.33
CA GLY A 180 -9.73 -1.43 15.93
C GLY A 180 -8.35 -0.99 15.46
N THR A 181 -8.33 -0.06 14.48
CA THR A 181 -7.12 0.48 13.88
C THR A 181 -6.73 1.80 14.50
N ARG A 182 -5.44 1.99 14.77
CA ARG A 182 -4.85 3.22 15.33
C ARG A 182 -3.77 3.84 14.46
N HIS A 183 -3.06 3.03 13.68
CA HIS A 183 -1.92 3.43 12.86
C HIS A 183 -2.31 3.45 11.39
N PHE A 184 -2.20 4.60 10.75
CA PHE A 184 -2.61 4.82 9.38
C PHE A 184 -1.42 5.31 8.57
N PHE A 185 -0.94 4.51 7.63
CA PHE A 185 0.03 4.93 6.62
C PHE A 185 -0.72 5.27 5.34
N LEU A 186 -0.50 6.46 4.80
CA LEU A 186 -1.04 6.84 3.50
C LEU A 186 0.10 6.83 2.47
N ILE A 187 -0.01 5.94 1.50
CA ILE A 187 0.96 5.76 0.43
C ILE A 187 0.56 6.63 -0.76
N CYS A 188 1.35 7.66 -1.03
CA CYS A 188 1.25 8.56 -2.17
C CYS A 188 2.37 8.19 -3.14
N SER A 189 2.07 7.54 -4.25
CA SER A 189 3.08 7.04 -5.17
C SER A 189 2.81 7.46 -6.61
N THR A 190 3.87 7.84 -7.33
CA THR A 190 3.83 8.28 -8.72
C THR A 190 3.90 7.12 -9.72
N ASP A 191 4.27 5.91 -9.28
CA ASP A 191 4.34 4.72 -10.12
C ASP A 191 3.90 3.44 -9.40
N HIS A 192 3.42 2.48 -10.17
CA HIS A 192 2.83 1.24 -9.67
C HIS A 192 3.86 0.31 -8.97
N GLU A 193 5.07 0.22 -9.48
CA GLU A 193 6.12 -0.65 -8.92
C GLU A 193 6.52 -0.17 -7.52
N THR A 194 6.79 1.13 -7.39
CA THR A 194 7.11 1.76 -6.10
C THR A 194 5.93 1.62 -5.13
N HIS A 195 4.69 1.76 -5.61
CA HIS A 195 3.50 1.55 -4.80
C HIS A 195 3.44 0.14 -4.19
N LEU A 196 3.55 -0.90 -5.01
CA LEU A 196 3.52 -2.29 -4.54
C LEU A 196 4.69 -2.59 -3.60
N HIS A 197 5.88 -2.02 -3.87
CA HIS A 197 7.03 -2.16 -3.00
C HIS A 197 6.76 -1.59 -1.60
N ILE A 198 6.30 -0.34 -1.50
CA ILE A 198 5.99 0.32 -0.22
C ILE A 198 4.91 -0.47 0.53
N LEU A 199 3.85 -0.88 -0.17
CA LEU A 199 2.74 -1.63 0.42
C LEU A 199 3.23 -2.95 1.03
N ALA A 200 4.03 -3.73 0.26
CA ALA A 200 4.62 -4.98 0.73
C ALA A 200 5.56 -4.76 1.91
N ARG A 201 6.41 -3.74 1.83
CA ARG A 201 7.39 -3.42 2.86
C ARG A 201 6.71 -3.07 4.19
N LEU A 202 5.75 -2.15 4.16
CA LEU A 202 4.97 -1.77 5.36
C LEU A 202 4.23 -2.96 5.97
N ALA A 203 3.59 -3.79 5.14
CA ALA A 203 2.91 -4.99 5.63
C ALA A 203 3.88 -5.98 6.29
N MET A 204 5.09 -6.16 5.72
CA MET A 204 6.12 -7.02 6.32
C MET A 204 6.65 -6.47 7.63
N LEU A 205 6.90 -5.16 7.71
CA LEU A 205 7.37 -4.53 8.94
C LEU A 205 6.32 -4.66 10.05
N ALA A 206 5.05 -4.39 9.73
CA ALA A 206 3.95 -4.49 10.69
C ALA A 206 3.79 -5.90 11.27
N HIS A 207 3.91 -6.95 10.43
CA HIS A 207 3.71 -8.33 10.87
C HIS A 207 4.99 -9.05 11.29
N GLY A 208 6.16 -8.51 10.97
CA GLY A 208 7.44 -9.22 11.07
C GLY A 208 8.43 -8.66 12.08
N THR A 209 8.20 -7.46 12.60
CA THR A 209 9.09 -6.75 13.53
C THR A 209 8.29 -6.24 14.73
N ASP A 210 8.98 -5.55 15.64
CA ASP A 210 8.39 -4.82 16.77
C ASP A 210 7.92 -3.39 16.43
N LEU A 211 7.72 -3.11 15.13
CA LEU A 211 7.31 -1.78 14.65
C LEU A 211 6.10 -1.23 15.41
N LEU A 212 5.08 -2.06 15.65
CA LEU A 212 3.85 -1.61 16.30
C LEU A 212 4.07 -1.16 17.74
N GLU A 213 4.91 -1.88 18.49
CA GLU A 213 5.28 -1.49 19.85
C GLU A 213 6.03 -0.14 19.83
N LYS A 214 6.93 0.06 18.88
CA LYS A 214 7.65 1.32 18.68
C LYS A 214 6.71 2.46 18.32
N LEU A 215 5.75 2.23 17.38
CA LEU A 215 4.78 3.25 16.95
C LEU A 215 3.88 3.76 18.08
N GLU A 216 3.59 2.95 19.11
CA GLU A 216 2.83 3.39 20.27
C GLU A 216 3.60 4.40 21.13
N THR A 217 4.91 4.36 21.10
CA THR A 217 5.80 5.14 21.97
C THR A 217 6.45 6.34 21.29
N VAL A 218 6.37 6.47 19.95
CA VAL A 218 6.94 7.64 19.25
C VAL A 218 6.25 8.93 19.68
N GLU A 219 7.06 9.96 19.95
CA GLU A 219 6.62 11.27 20.44
C GLU A 219 6.69 12.36 19.37
N ASP A 220 7.46 12.15 18.30
CA ASP A 220 7.63 13.09 17.18
C ASP A 220 7.90 12.37 15.85
N SER A 221 7.95 13.15 14.77
CA SER A 221 8.16 12.65 13.42
C SER A 221 9.54 12.06 13.20
N ASP A 222 10.58 12.59 13.84
CA ASP A 222 11.95 12.10 13.69
C ASP A 222 12.11 10.75 14.39
N ALA A 223 11.49 10.57 15.57
CA ALA A 223 11.42 9.30 16.27
C ALA A 223 10.66 8.24 15.46
N LEU A 224 9.58 8.63 14.76
CA LEU A 224 8.85 7.75 13.84
C LEU A 224 9.77 7.24 12.72
N VAL A 225 10.44 8.15 12.02
CA VAL A 225 11.36 7.80 10.92
C VAL A 225 12.47 6.87 11.42
N ALA A 226 13.05 7.18 12.58
CA ALA A 226 14.09 6.36 13.20
C ALA A 226 13.59 4.93 13.55
N ALA A 227 12.36 4.81 14.11
CA ALA A 227 11.76 3.53 14.44
C ALA A 227 11.53 2.66 13.20
N VAL A 228 11.01 3.25 12.11
CA VAL A 228 10.81 2.53 10.85
C VAL A 228 12.16 2.10 10.26
N ALA A 229 13.17 3.00 10.23
CA ALA A 229 14.50 2.69 9.71
C ALA A 229 15.21 1.57 10.50
N GLU A 230 15.01 1.51 11.81
CA GLU A 230 15.54 0.43 12.65
C GLU A 230 14.91 -0.91 12.30
N CYS A 231 13.56 -0.96 12.22
CA CYS A 231 12.85 -2.18 11.83
C CYS A 231 13.22 -2.65 10.41
N GLU A 232 13.46 -1.73 9.48
CA GLU A 232 13.92 -2.06 8.13
C GLU A 232 15.28 -2.76 8.15
N LYS A 233 16.23 -2.25 8.94
CA LYS A 233 17.57 -2.86 9.09
C LYS A 233 17.51 -4.25 9.73
N GLU A 234 16.67 -4.41 10.75
CA GLU A 234 16.48 -5.71 11.41
C GLU A 234 15.87 -6.74 10.46
N TYR A 235 14.98 -6.30 9.57
CA TYR A 235 14.33 -7.19 8.61
C TYR A 235 15.25 -7.63 7.48
N GLU A 236 16.27 -6.84 7.13
CA GLU A 236 17.25 -7.11 6.06
C GLU A 236 18.44 -7.97 6.53
N GLY A 237 18.69 -8.06 7.82
CA GLY A 237 19.79 -8.84 8.45
C GLY A 237 19.42 -10.29 8.65
#